data_57c1459bde18cca593c598bd5e300f73
#
_entry.id   57c1459bde18cca593c598bd5e300f73
#
_cell.length_a   1.000
_cell.length_b   1.000
_cell.length_c   1.000
_cell.angle_alpha   90.00
_cell.angle_beta   90.00
_cell.angle_gamma   90.00
#
_symmetry.space_group_name_H-M   'P 1'
#
loop_
_entity.id
_entity.type
_entity.pdbx_description
1 polymer ?
#
loop_
_entity_poly.entity_id
_entity_poly.type
_entity_poly.pdbx_seq_one_letter_code
_entity_poly.pdbx_strand_id
1 'polypeptide(L)'
;MSIGQKQYEMEGEPVTRHLGKLKKATNKPCYCLFVAPTINDACVTHFYTLHHLNLANYGGKSTIVPLPIEAFRKMVEDSYKANYTPNPTHVRQFFETSNEYAQICQSDVEWYEKMKDKALHWLE
;
A
#
# COMPACT_ATOMS: atom_id res chain seq x y z
N MET A 1 3.27 3.96 25.07
CA MET A 1 2.83 3.58 23.72
C MET A 1 4.05 3.28 22.87
N SER A 2 4.07 2.16 22.14
CA SER A 2 5.18 1.82 21.26
C SER A 2 5.15 2.71 20.01
N ILE A 3 6.29 2.83 19.34
CA ILE A 3 6.38 3.60 18.09
C ILE A 3 5.42 3.02 17.03
N GLY A 4 5.34 1.68 16.93
CA GLY A 4 4.46 1.03 15.97
C GLY A 4 2.99 1.29 16.23
N GLN A 5 2.57 1.26 17.50
CA GLN A 5 1.19 1.57 17.87
C GLN A 5 0.86 3.04 17.57
N LYS A 6 1.81 3.94 17.84
CA LYS A 6 1.63 5.36 17.57
C LYS A 6 1.45 5.61 16.07
N GLN A 7 2.26 4.99 15.22
CA GLN A 7 2.13 5.13 13.77
C GLN A 7 0.77 4.63 13.30
N TYR A 8 0.32 3.48 13.80
CA TYR A 8 -0.98 2.94 13.44
C TYR A 8 -2.12 3.89 13.85
N GLU A 9 -2.11 4.35 15.09
CA GLU A 9 -3.20 5.19 15.61
C GLU A 9 -3.26 6.57 14.96
N MET A 10 -2.11 7.17 14.69
CA MET A 10 -2.04 8.54 14.16
C MET A 10 -2.08 8.61 12.64
N GLU A 11 -1.73 7.55 11.95
CA GLU A 11 -1.59 7.56 10.49
C GLU A 11 -2.29 6.39 9.80
N GLY A 12 -2.06 5.17 10.27
CA GLY A 12 -2.55 3.98 9.59
C GLY A 12 -4.07 3.84 9.58
N GLU A 13 -4.70 3.94 10.74
CA GLU A 13 -6.16 3.87 10.82
C GLU A 13 -6.83 5.08 10.16
N PRO A 14 -6.40 6.32 10.42
CA PRO A 14 -6.98 7.47 9.73
C PRO A 14 -6.89 7.39 8.21
N VAL A 15 -5.77 6.92 7.66
CA VAL A 15 -5.62 6.73 6.20
C VAL A 15 -6.64 5.73 5.69
N THR A 16 -6.82 4.61 6.40
CA THR A 16 -7.81 3.59 6.03
C THR A 16 -9.22 4.16 6.01
N ARG A 17 -9.57 4.96 7.00
CA ARG A 17 -10.88 5.58 7.11
C ARG A 17 -11.12 6.59 5.99
N HIS A 18 -10.11 7.41 5.68
CA HIS A 18 -10.21 8.39 4.59
C HIS A 18 -10.35 7.71 3.23
N LEU A 19 -9.60 6.64 2.98
CA LEU A 19 -9.72 5.87 1.76
C LEU A 19 -11.13 5.26 1.62
N GLY A 20 -11.68 4.75 2.72
CA GLY A 20 -13.02 4.20 2.74
C GLY A 20 -14.09 5.25 2.37
N LYS A 21 -13.95 6.47 2.91
CA LYS A 21 -14.85 7.57 2.58
C LYS A 21 -14.76 7.93 1.10
N LEU A 22 -13.54 7.97 0.54
CA LEU A 22 -13.35 8.27 -0.88
C LEU A 22 -14.00 7.19 -1.76
N LYS A 23 -13.83 5.92 -1.43
CA LYS A 23 -14.44 4.82 -2.18
C LYS A 23 -15.95 4.92 -2.18
N LYS A 24 -16.56 5.22 -1.03
CA LYS A 24 -18.02 5.37 -0.93
C LYS A 24 -18.52 6.58 -1.71
N ALA A 25 -17.76 7.68 -1.71
CA ALA A 25 -18.16 8.90 -2.40
C ALA A 25 -18.04 8.78 -3.91
N THR A 26 -17.03 8.10 -4.43
CA THR A 26 -16.76 8.02 -5.87
C THR A 26 -17.37 6.78 -6.52
N ASN A 27 -17.65 5.74 -5.75
CA ASN A 27 -18.09 4.43 -6.24
C ASN A 27 -17.13 3.87 -7.30
N LYS A 28 -15.83 4.10 -7.13
CA LYS A 28 -14.77 3.65 -8.03
C LYS A 28 -13.68 2.96 -7.24
N PRO A 29 -12.88 2.08 -7.86
CA PRO A 29 -11.71 1.52 -7.20
C PRO A 29 -10.77 2.64 -6.77
N CYS A 30 -10.33 2.59 -5.51
CA CYS A 30 -9.41 3.56 -4.95
C CYS A 30 -8.26 2.81 -4.28
N TYR A 31 -7.05 3.35 -4.43
CA TYR A 31 -5.84 2.75 -3.91
C TYR A 31 -5.06 3.80 -3.14
N CYS A 32 -4.22 3.35 -2.20
CA CYS A 32 -3.40 4.24 -1.41
C CYS A 32 -1.98 3.71 -1.29
N LEU A 33 -1.00 4.57 -1.51
CA LEU A 33 0.38 4.29 -1.21
C LEU A 33 0.72 5.01 0.09
N PHE A 34 1.07 4.24 1.12
CA PHE A 34 1.40 4.76 2.44
C PHE A 34 2.92 4.83 2.56
N VAL A 35 3.49 6.03 2.51
CA VAL A 35 4.93 6.23 2.50
C VAL A 35 5.36 6.89 3.80
N ALA A 36 6.36 6.33 4.45
CA ALA A 36 6.95 6.87 5.68
C ALA A 36 8.44 6.53 5.73
N PRO A 37 9.24 7.24 6.55
CA PRO A 37 10.66 6.91 6.67
C PRO A 37 10.89 5.46 7.04
N THR A 38 10.09 4.93 7.96
CA THR A 38 10.05 3.50 8.32
C THR A 38 8.60 3.08 8.46
N ILE A 39 8.32 1.82 8.17
CA ILE A 39 6.97 1.25 8.34
C ILE A 39 7.03 0.25 9.49
N ASN A 40 6.23 0.50 10.52
CA ASN A 40 6.19 -0.37 11.69
C ASN A 40 5.35 -1.62 11.43
N ASP A 41 5.69 -2.69 12.17
CA ASP A 41 5.02 -3.98 12.02
C ASP A 41 3.50 -3.88 12.19
N ALA A 42 3.05 -3.03 13.11
CA ALA A 42 1.60 -2.84 13.33
C ALA A 42 0.89 -2.34 12.08
N CYS A 43 1.53 -1.44 11.33
CA CYS A 43 0.96 -0.93 10.07
C CYS A 43 1.02 -1.99 8.97
N VAL A 44 2.11 -2.74 8.87
CA VAL A 44 2.22 -3.83 7.89
C VAL A 44 1.09 -4.84 8.11
N THR A 45 0.91 -5.29 9.34
CA THR A 45 -0.14 -6.26 9.69
C THR A 45 -1.53 -5.70 9.38
N HIS A 46 -1.77 -4.46 9.75
CA HIS A 46 -3.07 -3.81 9.51
C HIS A 46 -3.39 -3.74 8.01
N PHE A 47 -2.47 -3.23 7.19
CA PHE A 47 -2.72 -3.08 5.76
C PHE A 47 -2.83 -4.44 5.05
N TYR A 48 -2.03 -5.42 5.45
CA TYR A 48 -2.16 -6.77 4.93
C TYR A 48 -3.53 -7.36 5.25
N THR A 49 -3.98 -7.21 6.48
CA THR A 49 -5.29 -7.71 6.92
C THR A 49 -6.43 -7.10 6.11
N LEU A 50 -6.33 -5.81 5.79
CA LEU A 50 -7.36 -5.11 5.00
C LEU A 50 -7.52 -5.67 3.59
N HIS A 51 -6.50 -6.33 3.04
CA HIS A 51 -6.62 -6.98 1.73
C HIS A 51 -7.52 -8.21 1.76
N HIS A 52 -7.79 -8.76 2.95
CA HIS A 52 -8.53 -10.00 3.12
C HIS A 52 -9.94 -9.79 3.66
N LEU A 53 -10.23 -8.65 4.27
CA LEU A 53 -11.48 -8.42 4.97
C LEU A 53 -12.38 -7.45 4.22
N ASN A 54 -13.63 -7.85 4.03
CA ASN A 54 -14.65 -6.97 3.46
C ASN A 54 -15.29 -6.18 4.61
N LEU A 55 -14.77 -5.00 4.88
CA LEU A 55 -15.21 -4.16 5.99
C LEU A 55 -16.11 -3.05 5.47
N ALA A 56 -17.42 -3.19 5.69
CA ALA A 56 -18.42 -2.25 5.17
C ALA A 56 -18.15 -0.80 5.60
N ASN A 57 -17.67 -0.61 6.83
CA ASN A 57 -17.37 0.73 7.34
C ASN A 57 -16.21 1.41 6.60
N TYR A 58 -15.37 0.63 5.94
CA TYR A 58 -14.27 1.15 5.13
C TYR A 58 -14.52 1.00 3.61
N GLY A 59 -15.78 0.75 3.24
CA GLY A 59 -16.14 0.62 1.83
C GLY A 59 -15.72 -0.70 1.19
N GLY A 60 -15.55 -1.75 2.00
CA GLY A 60 -15.15 -3.08 1.54
C GLY A 60 -13.66 -3.33 1.77
N LYS A 61 -13.05 -4.16 0.94
CA LYS A 61 -11.61 -4.40 0.99
C LYS A 61 -10.84 -3.14 0.62
N SER A 62 -9.73 -2.89 1.31
CA SER A 62 -8.90 -1.72 1.08
C SER A 62 -7.51 -2.13 0.59
N THR A 63 -7.06 -1.51 -0.50
CA THR A 63 -5.73 -1.75 -1.04
C THR A 63 -4.83 -0.58 -0.67
N ILE A 64 -4.06 -0.75 0.40
CA ILE A 64 -3.10 0.22 0.89
C ILE A 64 -1.74 -0.49 0.92
N VAL A 65 -0.77 0.05 0.18
CA VAL A 65 0.57 -0.54 0.12
C VAL A 65 1.52 0.34 0.92
N PRO A 66 2.10 -0.19 2.02
CA PRO A 66 3.10 0.54 2.77
C PRO A 66 4.47 0.42 2.11
N LEU A 67 5.17 1.53 1.96
CA LEU A 67 6.54 1.55 1.45
C LEU A 67 7.40 2.47 2.30
N PRO A 68 8.62 2.04 2.66
CA PRO A 68 9.57 2.98 3.23
C PRO A 68 9.95 4.02 2.17
N ILE A 69 10.28 5.23 2.63
CA ILE A 69 10.55 6.36 1.71
C ILE A 69 11.65 6.03 0.70
N GLU A 70 12.64 5.23 1.08
CA GLU A 70 13.74 4.88 0.19
C GLU A 70 13.27 4.03 -0.99
N ALA A 71 12.32 3.11 -0.78
CA ALA A 71 11.76 2.32 -1.88
C ALA A 71 10.93 3.21 -2.82
N PHE A 72 10.13 4.10 -2.28
CA PHE A 72 9.35 5.04 -3.08
C PHE A 72 10.27 5.98 -3.86
N ARG A 73 11.33 6.49 -3.22
CA ARG A 73 12.30 7.36 -3.88
C ARG A 73 12.94 6.66 -5.08
N LYS A 74 13.30 5.39 -4.93
CA LYS A 74 13.89 4.63 -6.04
C LYS A 74 12.90 4.47 -7.20
N MET A 75 11.62 4.23 -6.92
CA MET A 75 10.60 4.18 -7.98
C MET A 75 10.59 5.48 -8.79
N VAL A 76 10.59 6.61 -8.09
CA VAL A 76 10.56 7.93 -8.73
C VAL A 76 11.85 8.18 -9.53
N GLU A 77 13.01 7.90 -8.93
CA GLU A 77 14.30 8.07 -9.60
C GLU A 77 14.44 7.20 -10.84
N ASP A 78 14.05 5.94 -10.76
CA ASP A 78 14.12 5.03 -11.90
C ASP A 78 13.20 5.50 -13.03
N SER A 79 12.01 5.98 -12.71
CA SER A 79 11.10 6.54 -13.72
C SER A 79 11.70 7.78 -14.37
N TYR A 80 12.31 8.66 -13.59
CA TYR A 80 12.94 9.87 -14.11
C TYR A 80 14.11 9.52 -15.04
N LYS A 81 14.99 8.61 -14.62
CA LYS A 81 16.16 8.20 -15.41
C LYS A 81 15.77 7.52 -16.71
N ALA A 82 14.65 6.81 -16.71
CA ALA A 82 14.16 6.10 -17.90
C ALA A 82 13.29 6.98 -18.79
N ASN A 83 13.10 8.27 -18.45
CA ASN A 83 12.17 9.17 -19.14
C ASN A 83 10.76 8.56 -19.20
N TYR A 84 10.37 7.83 -18.16
CA TYR A 84 9.09 7.15 -18.10
C TYR A 84 8.12 7.95 -17.23
N THR A 85 6.98 8.32 -17.81
CA THR A 85 5.88 8.91 -17.06
C THR A 85 4.88 7.79 -16.77
N PRO A 86 4.71 7.40 -15.49
CA PRO A 86 3.78 6.33 -15.17
C PRO A 86 2.37 6.64 -15.67
N ASN A 87 1.78 5.70 -16.41
CA ASN A 87 0.40 5.85 -16.85
C ASN A 87 -0.55 5.22 -15.82
N PRO A 88 -1.85 5.59 -15.85
CA PRO A 88 -2.80 5.07 -14.87
C PRO A 88 -2.91 3.54 -14.86
N THR A 89 -2.76 2.88 -16.00
CA THR A 89 -2.82 1.42 -16.10
C THR A 89 -1.66 0.78 -15.36
N HIS A 90 -0.46 1.30 -15.55
CA HIS A 90 0.75 0.77 -14.89
C HIS A 90 0.66 0.96 -13.37
N VAL A 91 0.20 2.14 -12.93
CA VAL A 91 0.01 2.41 -11.51
C VAL A 91 -1.02 1.45 -10.91
N ARG A 92 -2.14 1.25 -11.60
CA ARG A 92 -3.17 0.29 -11.15
C ARG A 92 -2.59 -1.11 -11.00
N GLN A 93 -1.79 -1.56 -11.97
CA GLN A 93 -1.20 -2.89 -11.94
C GLN A 93 -0.32 -3.10 -10.71
N PHE A 94 0.38 -2.08 -10.26
CA PHE A 94 1.17 -2.16 -9.03
C PHE A 94 0.28 -2.49 -7.83
N PHE A 95 -0.86 -1.81 -7.71
CA PHE A 95 -1.80 -2.07 -6.61
C PHE A 95 -2.50 -3.42 -6.76
N GLU A 96 -2.84 -3.82 -7.98
CA GLU A 96 -3.43 -5.14 -8.22
C GLU A 96 -2.46 -6.26 -7.90
N THR A 97 -1.17 -6.07 -8.15
CA THR A 97 -0.12 -7.00 -7.74
C THR A 97 -0.12 -7.17 -6.22
N SER A 98 -0.34 -6.08 -5.46
CA SER A 98 -0.46 -6.17 -4.01
C SER A 98 -1.59 -7.09 -3.58
N ASN A 99 -2.74 -7.01 -4.24
CA ASN A 99 -3.87 -7.89 -3.95
C ASN A 99 -3.55 -9.35 -4.29
N GLU A 100 -2.87 -9.60 -5.42
CA GLU A 100 -2.46 -10.94 -5.80
C GLU A 100 -1.47 -11.53 -4.80
N TYR A 101 -0.45 -10.76 -4.42
CA TYR A 101 0.54 -11.22 -3.44
C TYR A 101 -0.08 -11.48 -2.07
N ALA A 102 -1.07 -10.69 -1.67
CA ALA A 102 -1.76 -10.90 -0.41
C ALA A 102 -2.48 -12.26 -0.39
N GLN A 103 -2.93 -12.77 -1.53
CA GLN A 103 -3.60 -14.05 -1.62
C GLN A 103 -2.63 -15.23 -1.61
N ILE A 104 -1.42 -15.07 -2.13
CA ILE A 104 -0.47 -16.19 -2.27
C ILE A 104 0.62 -16.20 -1.20
N CYS A 105 0.90 -15.06 -0.55
CA CYS A 105 1.92 -15.02 0.50
C CYS A 105 1.43 -15.69 1.78
N GLN A 106 2.35 -16.28 2.53
CA GLN A 106 2.07 -17.02 3.75
C GLN A 106 1.90 -16.10 4.97
N SER A 107 2.38 -14.87 4.88
CA SER A 107 2.35 -13.94 6.01
C SER A 107 2.39 -12.49 5.54
N ASP A 108 2.07 -11.58 6.47
CA ASP A 108 2.17 -10.14 6.26
C ASP A 108 3.60 -9.70 5.96
N VAL A 109 4.58 -10.30 6.63
CA VAL A 109 6.00 -9.99 6.42
C VAL A 109 6.43 -10.37 5.01
N GLU A 110 6.05 -11.56 4.54
CA GLU A 110 6.36 -12.00 3.18
C GLU A 110 5.74 -11.08 2.14
N TRP A 111 4.48 -10.72 2.34
CA TRP A 111 3.78 -9.79 1.45
C TRP A 111 4.50 -8.43 1.38
N TYR A 112 4.87 -7.89 2.53
CA TYR A 112 5.54 -6.59 2.61
C TYR A 112 6.91 -6.62 1.90
N GLU A 113 7.69 -7.68 2.13
CA GLU A 113 9.00 -7.84 1.48
C GLU A 113 8.84 -7.94 -0.05
N LYS A 114 7.84 -8.68 -0.53
CA LYS A 114 7.57 -8.77 -1.96
C LYS A 114 7.13 -7.44 -2.57
N MET A 115 6.33 -6.66 -1.85
CA MET A 115 5.92 -5.36 -2.35
C MET A 115 7.06 -4.36 -2.37
N LYS A 116 7.96 -4.39 -1.39
CA LYS A 116 9.18 -3.58 -1.43
C LYS A 116 10.05 -3.95 -2.62
N ASP A 117 10.23 -5.24 -2.86
CA ASP A 117 11.02 -5.72 -4.00
C ASP A 117 10.39 -5.28 -5.31
N LYS A 118 9.07 -5.38 -5.43
CA LYS A 118 8.35 -4.92 -6.62
C LYS A 118 8.56 -3.43 -6.86
N ALA A 119 8.55 -2.62 -5.79
CA ALA A 119 8.82 -1.18 -5.90
C ALA A 119 10.24 -0.90 -6.36
N LEU A 120 11.22 -1.64 -5.83
CA LEU A 120 12.63 -1.46 -6.19
C LEU A 120 12.93 -1.86 -7.64
N HIS A 121 12.07 -2.70 -8.24
CA HIS A 121 12.20 -3.17 -9.63
C HIS A 121 10.96 -2.84 -10.44
N TRP A 122 10.41 -1.67 -10.18
CA TRP A 122 9.07 -1.33 -10.66
C TRP A 122 8.96 -1.18 -12.18
N LEU A 123 10.05 -0.87 -12.87
CA LEU A 123 10.09 -0.77 -14.33
C LEU A 123 10.48 -2.08 -15.03
N GLU A 124 10.75 -3.12 -14.26
CA GLU A 124 11.14 -4.42 -14.80
C GLU A 124 9.97 -5.38 -14.98
#